data_d8625edbea9a98331e752cc07feca9fe
#
_entry.id   d8625edbea9a98331e752cc07feca9fe
#
_cell.length_a   1.000
_cell.length_b   1.000
_cell.length_c   1.000
_cell.angle_alpha   90.00
_cell.angle_beta   90.00
_cell.angle_gamma   90.00
#
_symmetry.space_group_name_H-M   'P 1'
#
loop_
_entity.id
_entity.type
_entity.pdbx_description
1 polymer ?
#
loop_
_entity_poly.entity_id
_entity_poly.type
_entity_poly.pdbx_seq_one_letter_code
_entity_poly.pdbx_strand_id
1 'polypeptide(L)'
;MREFEGKVGVVTGAARGIGLALVRHMARRGMRVVLSDVGAARPVEIAASLGDGGAEVVGLVCDVSDESAVRDLATETMEHFGRVDLLCNNAGVVAGGRAWEISLDDWHRVLSVNLWGAIHGIRSFVPLLLENPDGGHVVNVASMAAVVPWPGIAPYNVSKHGMLALSETLLGDLRSAGSTVGVSVVMPGRVATGIGLPSGAPAPAFDDQAEPGILRPETVADQIMRAVEEDRLYVFTQPDRLEQVEARFDAIVGRGGASST
;
A
#
# COMPACT_ATOMS: atom_id res chain seq x y z
N MET A 1 3.59 -16.57 -0.56
CA MET A 1 5.08 -16.59 -0.73
C MET A 1 5.72 -16.89 0.61
N ARG A 2 6.57 -17.93 0.73
CA ARG A 2 7.15 -18.36 2.03
C ARG A 2 8.65 -18.04 2.15
N GLU A 3 9.35 -17.98 1.04
CA GLU A 3 10.77 -17.66 0.98
C GLU A 3 10.95 -16.31 0.32
N PHE A 4 11.78 -15.47 0.91
CA PHE A 4 11.99 -14.09 0.47
C PHE A 4 13.40 -13.85 -0.09
N GLU A 5 14.37 -14.66 0.33
CA GLU A 5 15.76 -14.49 -0.10
C GLU A 5 15.88 -14.57 -1.64
N GLY A 6 16.54 -13.59 -2.24
CA GLY A 6 16.72 -13.46 -3.69
C GLY A 6 15.46 -13.08 -4.48
N LYS A 7 14.30 -12.97 -3.85
CA LYS A 7 13.06 -12.48 -4.48
C LYS A 7 13.11 -10.96 -4.67
N VAL A 8 12.31 -10.45 -5.62
CA VAL A 8 12.27 -9.04 -5.97
C VAL A 8 10.95 -8.41 -5.52
N GLY A 9 11.05 -7.36 -4.71
CA GLY A 9 9.91 -6.58 -4.26
C GLY A 9 9.90 -5.17 -4.82
N VAL A 10 8.75 -4.68 -5.23
CA VAL A 10 8.53 -3.30 -5.68
C VAL A 10 7.60 -2.60 -4.70
N VAL A 11 8.00 -1.44 -4.18
CA VAL A 11 7.19 -0.66 -3.23
C VAL A 11 7.01 0.76 -3.74
N THR A 12 5.77 1.19 -3.94
CA THR A 12 5.43 2.57 -4.32
C THR A 12 5.19 3.46 -3.11
N GLY A 13 5.48 4.75 -3.21
CA GLY A 13 5.36 5.68 -2.08
C GLY A 13 6.31 5.30 -0.94
N ALA A 14 7.53 4.87 -1.28
CA ALA A 14 8.44 4.19 -0.37
C ALA A 14 9.49 5.10 0.29
N ALA A 15 9.46 6.41 0.04
CA ALA A 15 10.44 7.34 0.64
C ALA A 15 10.19 7.63 2.14
N ARG A 16 9.07 7.16 2.71
CA ARG A 16 8.72 7.36 4.13
C ARG A 16 7.65 6.37 4.61
N GLY A 17 7.36 6.40 5.92
CA GLY A 17 6.23 5.70 6.53
C GLY A 17 6.23 4.20 6.28
N ILE A 18 5.06 3.63 6.00
CA ILE A 18 4.88 2.19 5.79
C ILE A 18 5.74 1.70 4.61
N GLY A 19 5.80 2.45 3.50
CA GLY A 19 6.58 2.05 2.33
C GLY A 19 8.06 1.90 2.64
N LEU A 20 8.67 2.87 3.34
CA LEU A 20 10.08 2.78 3.75
C LEU A 20 10.32 1.64 4.75
N ALA A 21 9.39 1.42 5.67
CA ALA A 21 9.47 0.31 6.61
C ALA A 21 9.39 -1.04 5.89
N LEU A 22 8.54 -1.18 4.85
CA LEU A 22 8.46 -2.36 3.99
C LEU A 22 9.79 -2.61 3.26
N VAL A 23 10.36 -1.58 2.61
CA VAL A 23 11.67 -1.70 1.92
C VAL A 23 12.73 -2.22 2.88
N ARG A 24 12.85 -1.63 4.06
CA ARG A 24 13.81 -2.06 5.09
C ARG A 24 13.54 -3.49 5.58
N HIS A 25 12.27 -3.87 5.73
CA HIS A 25 11.91 -5.23 6.15
C HIS A 25 12.27 -6.26 5.07
N MET A 26 11.92 -6.00 3.80
CA MET A 26 12.26 -6.85 2.66
C MET A 26 13.78 -7.01 2.52
N ALA A 27 14.53 -5.91 2.57
CA ALA A 27 15.98 -5.90 2.47
C ALA A 27 16.64 -6.76 3.57
N ARG A 28 16.18 -6.64 4.83
CA ARG A 28 16.66 -7.49 5.94
C ARG A 28 16.36 -8.97 5.77
N ARG A 29 15.37 -9.33 4.92
CA ARG A 29 15.02 -10.72 4.59
C ARG A 29 15.70 -11.23 3.31
N GLY A 30 16.72 -10.52 2.82
CA GLY A 30 17.47 -10.90 1.63
C GLY A 30 16.75 -10.70 0.31
N MET A 31 15.67 -9.90 0.28
CA MET A 31 15.03 -9.49 -0.97
C MET A 31 15.83 -8.39 -1.66
N ARG A 32 15.80 -8.40 -2.99
CA ARG A 32 16.17 -7.25 -3.83
C ARG A 32 14.97 -6.33 -3.95
N VAL A 33 15.15 -5.03 -3.79
CA VAL A 33 14.00 -4.12 -3.64
C VAL A 33 14.09 -2.93 -4.57
N VAL A 34 13.00 -2.64 -5.28
CA VAL A 34 12.77 -1.36 -5.93
C VAL A 34 12.00 -0.45 -4.97
N LEU A 35 12.65 0.63 -4.54
CA LEU A 35 12.07 1.71 -3.76
C LEU A 35 11.63 2.79 -4.72
N SER A 36 10.31 3.02 -4.85
CA SER A 36 9.77 4.03 -5.77
C SER A 36 8.99 5.12 -5.03
N ASP A 37 9.21 6.37 -5.42
CA ASP A 37 8.47 7.55 -4.92
C ASP A 37 8.51 8.68 -5.95
N VAL A 38 7.66 9.69 -5.80
CA VAL A 38 7.54 10.83 -6.72
C VAL A 38 8.67 11.86 -6.58
N GLY A 39 9.39 11.89 -5.48
CA GLY A 39 10.47 12.87 -5.23
C GLY A 39 11.72 12.59 -6.06
N ALA A 40 12.19 13.55 -6.87
CA ALA A 40 13.20 13.33 -7.90
C ALA A 40 14.55 12.74 -7.42
N ALA A 41 15.08 13.15 -6.27
CA ALA A 41 16.38 12.66 -5.76
C ALA A 41 16.21 11.63 -4.63
N ARG A 42 15.13 11.72 -3.86
CA ARG A 42 14.95 11.02 -2.59
C ARG A 42 14.92 9.49 -2.68
N PRO A 43 14.26 8.85 -3.65
CA PRO A 43 14.32 7.40 -3.79
C PRO A 43 15.74 6.89 -3.98
N VAL A 44 16.53 7.55 -4.83
CA VAL A 44 17.93 7.19 -5.14
C VAL A 44 18.82 7.33 -3.91
N GLU A 45 18.72 8.45 -3.18
CA GLU A 45 19.49 8.71 -1.96
C GLU A 45 19.20 7.69 -0.85
N ILE A 46 17.92 7.36 -0.65
CA ILE A 46 17.51 6.36 0.37
C ILE A 46 18.01 4.97 -0.03
N ALA A 47 17.87 4.60 -1.30
CA ALA A 47 18.34 3.30 -1.80
C ALA A 47 19.87 3.15 -1.62
N ALA A 48 20.65 4.19 -1.97
CA ALA A 48 22.09 4.22 -1.74
C ALA A 48 22.44 4.01 -0.25
N SER A 49 21.78 4.76 0.65
CA SER A 49 21.96 4.63 2.10
C SER A 49 21.64 3.22 2.65
N LEU A 50 20.69 2.51 2.04
CA LEU A 50 20.36 1.14 2.42
C LEU A 50 21.36 0.14 1.82
N GLY A 51 21.87 0.41 0.61
CA GLY A 51 22.89 -0.39 -0.08
C GLY A 51 24.22 -0.41 0.65
N ASP A 52 24.60 0.67 1.33
CA ASP A 52 25.82 0.73 2.17
C ASP A 52 25.81 -0.33 3.30
N GLY A 53 24.62 -0.81 3.69
CA GLY A 53 24.42 -1.93 4.62
C GLY A 53 24.46 -3.32 3.98
N GLY A 54 24.77 -3.43 2.67
CA GLY A 54 24.81 -4.70 1.93
C GLY A 54 23.47 -5.16 1.34
N ALA A 55 22.41 -4.32 1.42
CA ALA A 55 21.12 -4.63 0.81
C ALA A 55 21.10 -4.22 -0.68
N GLU A 56 20.50 -5.05 -1.53
CA GLU A 56 20.36 -4.76 -2.96
C GLU A 56 19.05 -3.96 -3.19
N VAL A 57 19.17 -2.64 -3.09
CA VAL A 57 18.03 -1.71 -3.22
C VAL A 57 18.28 -0.72 -4.35
N VAL A 58 17.31 -0.59 -5.26
CA VAL A 58 17.34 0.39 -6.36
C VAL A 58 16.24 1.43 -6.11
N GLY A 59 16.61 2.71 -6.20
CA GLY A 59 15.67 3.83 -6.07
C GLY A 59 15.24 4.35 -7.43
N LEU A 60 13.95 4.30 -7.74
CA LEU A 60 13.37 4.78 -9.00
C LEU A 60 12.32 5.87 -8.74
N VAL A 61 12.33 6.90 -9.58
CA VAL A 61 11.34 7.98 -9.51
C VAL A 61 10.11 7.58 -10.31
N CYS A 62 8.93 7.61 -9.67
CA CYS A 62 7.68 7.30 -10.35
C CYS A 62 6.51 8.06 -9.71
N ASP A 63 5.78 8.81 -10.51
CA ASP A 63 4.46 9.28 -10.15
C ASP A 63 3.43 8.21 -10.54
N VAL A 64 2.86 7.54 -9.55
CA VAL A 64 1.89 6.46 -9.77
C VAL A 64 0.59 6.94 -10.42
N SER A 65 0.30 8.24 -10.42
CA SER A 65 -0.86 8.81 -11.11
C SER A 65 -0.71 8.80 -12.65
N ASP A 66 0.51 8.62 -13.15
CA ASP A 66 0.83 8.49 -14.58
C ASP A 66 1.03 7.01 -14.96
N GLU A 67 0.15 6.47 -15.82
CA GLU A 67 0.24 5.10 -16.29
C GLU A 67 1.57 4.81 -16.99
N SER A 68 2.10 5.76 -17.78
CA SER A 68 3.36 5.58 -18.49
C SER A 68 4.54 5.45 -17.51
N ALA A 69 4.58 6.29 -16.47
CA ALA A 69 5.62 6.20 -15.45
C ALA A 69 5.59 4.86 -14.68
N VAL A 70 4.41 4.30 -14.42
CA VAL A 70 4.30 2.99 -13.76
C VAL A 70 4.71 1.84 -14.69
N ARG A 71 4.41 1.95 -15.98
CA ARG A 71 4.89 0.98 -16.98
C ARG A 71 6.42 1.03 -17.10
N ASP A 72 7.01 2.23 -17.11
CA ASP A 72 8.45 2.41 -17.17
C ASP A 72 9.11 1.84 -15.88
N LEU A 73 8.50 2.07 -14.71
CA LEU A 73 8.93 1.44 -13.43
C LEU A 73 8.97 -0.09 -13.54
N ALA A 74 7.97 -0.71 -14.16
CA ALA A 74 7.95 -2.17 -14.37
C ALA A 74 9.07 -2.61 -15.32
N THR A 75 9.30 -1.89 -16.41
CA THR A 75 10.37 -2.15 -17.36
C THR A 75 11.74 -2.05 -16.70
N GLU A 76 12.02 -0.95 -16.01
CA GLU A 76 13.28 -0.75 -15.29
C GLU A 76 13.49 -1.80 -14.18
N THR A 77 12.43 -2.24 -13.50
CA THR A 77 12.50 -3.35 -12.53
C THR A 77 12.98 -4.63 -13.19
N MET A 78 12.44 -4.95 -14.37
CA MET A 78 12.84 -6.15 -15.13
C MET A 78 14.27 -6.02 -15.70
N GLU A 79 14.69 -4.83 -16.13
CA GLU A 79 16.06 -4.58 -16.58
C GLU A 79 17.09 -4.76 -15.46
N HIS A 80 16.77 -4.30 -14.24
CA HIS A 80 17.68 -4.42 -13.09
C HIS A 80 17.75 -5.83 -12.52
N PHE A 81 16.61 -6.52 -12.41
CA PHE A 81 16.52 -7.73 -11.61
C PHE A 81 16.04 -8.96 -12.37
N GLY A 82 15.53 -8.81 -13.60
CA GLY A 82 15.03 -9.90 -14.45
C GLY A 82 13.75 -10.56 -13.96
N ARG A 83 13.16 -10.10 -12.85
CA ARG A 83 11.93 -10.63 -12.26
C ARG A 83 11.27 -9.65 -11.30
N VAL A 84 10.02 -9.92 -10.98
CA VAL A 84 9.31 -9.32 -9.84
C VAL A 84 8.49 -10.41 -9.14
N ASP A 85 8.48 -10.43 -7.80
CA ASP A 85 7.77 -11.42 -6.99
C ASP A 85 6.73 -10.80 -6.07
N LEU A 86 6.91 -9.53 -5.67
CA LEU A 86 6.04 -8.82 -4.76
C LEU A 86 5.82 -7.39 -5.23
N LEU A 87 4.56 -7.03 -5.46
CA LEU A 87 4.15 -5.65 -5.69
C LEU A 87 3.46 -5.09 -4.45
N CYS A 88 3.92 -3.96 -3.93
CA CYS A 88 3.27 -3.22 -2.86
C CYS A 88 2.77 -1.86 -3.37
N ASN A 89 1.50 -1.76 -3.72
CA ASN A 89 0.79 -0.53 -4.01
C ASN A 89 0.53 0.22 -2.69
N ASN A 90 1.49 1.04 -2.26
CA ASN A 90 1.46 1.73 -0.98
C ASN A 90 1.33 3.24 -1.12
N ALA A 91 1.65 3.83 -2.28
CA ALA A 91 1.52 5.26 -2.52
C ALA A 91 0.12 5.78 -2.14
N GLY A 92 0.07 6.89 -1.42
CA GLY A 92 -1.21 7.46 -1.01
C GLY A 92 -1.11 8.87 -0.46
N VAL A 93 -2.17 9.64 -0.72
CA VAL A 93 -2.35 11.02 -0.28
C VAL A 93 -3.75 11.19 0.31
N VAL A 94 -3.95 12.27 1.06
CA VAL A 94 -5.26 12.63 1.65
C VAL A 94 -5.60 14.07 1.34
N ALA A 95 -6.89 14.36 1.23
CA ALA A 95 -7.44 15.72 1.25
C ALA A 95 -8.56 15.78 2.28
N GLY A 96 -8.62 16.88 3.01
CA GLY A 96 -9.61 17.12 4.06
C GLY A 96 -10.58 18.23 3.71
N GLY A 97 -11.78 18.18 4.26
CA GLY A 97 -12.86 19.16 4.06
C GLY A 97 -14.24 18.48 4.05
N ARG A 98 -15.30 19.28 4.05
CA ARG A 98 -16.66 18.76 3.87
C ARG A 98 -16.83 18.26 2.43
N ALA A 99 -17.54 17.15 2.24
CA ALA A 99 -17.65 16.47 0.95
C ALA A 99 -18.08 17.39 -0.21
N TRP A 100 -18.89 18.42 0.07
CA TRP A 100 -19.37 19.41 -0.90
C TRP A 100 -18.47 20.65 -1.06
N GLU A 101 -17.38 20.76 -0.26
CA GLU A 101 -16.44 21.89 -0.27
C GLU A 101 -15.06 21.48 -0.82
N ILE A 102 -14.73 20.19 -0.81
CA ILE A 102 -13.46 19.70 -1.33
C ILE A 102 -13.40 19.99 -2.83
N SER A 103 -12.30 20.60 -3.28
CA SER A 103 -12.09 20.96 -4.68
C SER A 103 -12.06 19.72 -5.59
N LEU A 104 -12.48 19.88 -6.85
CA LEU A 104 -12.34 18.80 -7.84
C LEU A 104 -10.88 18.41 -8.07
N ASP A 105 -9.96 19.35 -7.97
CA ASP A 105 -8.51 19.07 -8.09
C ASP A 105 -8.04 18.13 -6.96
N ASP A 106 -8.49 18.34 -5.72
CA ASP A 106 -8.22 17.42 -4.62
C ASP A 106 -8.88 16.06 -4.81
N TRP A 107 -10.10 16.00 -5.33
CA TRP A 107 -10.75 14.76 -5.70
C TRP A 107 -9.92 14.01 -6.75
N HIS A 108 -9.56 14.68 -7.84
CA HIS A 108 -8.74 14.08 -8.90
C HIS A 108 -7.39 13.62 -8.35
N ARG A 109 -6.68 14.47 -7.61
CA ARG A 109 -5.38 14.13 -7.03
C ARG A 109 -5.45 12.89 -6.14
N VAL A 110 -6.42 12.83 -5.23
CA VAL A 110 -6.53 11.69 -4.31
C VAL A 110 -6.91 10.41 -5.04
N LEU A 111 -7.86 10.45 -5.97
CA LEU A 111 -8.25 9.26 -6.73
C LEU A 111 -7.14 8.81 -7.69
N SER A 112 -6.45 9.73 -8.36
CA SER A 112 -5.36 9.41 -9.28
C SER A 112 -4.20 8.71 -8.57
N VAL A 113 -3.81 9.19 -7.39
CA VAL A 113 -2.71 8.55 -6.64
C VAL A 113 -3.18 7.26 -5.98
N ASN A 114 -4.27 7.31 -5.18
CA ASN A 114 -4.61 6.20 -4.28
C ASN A 114 -5.27 5.01 -5.00
N LEU A 115 -6.08 5.27 -6.02
CA LEU A 115 -6.85 4.23 -6.72
C LEU A 115 -6.27 3.94 -8.10
N TRP A 116 -6.13 4.96 -8.94
CA TRP A 116 -5.55 4.76 -10.27
C TRP A 116 -4.11 4.30 -10.20
N GLY A 117 -3.31 4.81 -9.26
CA GLY A 117 -1.95 4.32 -9.04
C GLY A 117 -1.89 2.82 -8.77
N ALA A 118 -2.81 2.28 -7.97
CA ALA A 118 -2.89 0.83 -7.74
C ALA A 118 -3.39 0.07 -8.99
N ILE A 119 -4.33 0.65 -9.74
CA ILE A 119 -4.80 0.08 -11.03
C ILE A 119 -3.63 0.01 -12.02
N HIS A 120 -2.84 1.07 -12.17
CA HIS A 120 -1.65 1.10 -13.03
C HIS A 120 -0.62 0.06 -12.58
N GLY A 121 -0.37 -0.06 -11.26
CA GLY A 121 0.50 -1.08 -10.69
C GLY A 121 0.03 -2.50 -11.04
N ILE A 122 -1.24 -2.81 -10.82
CA ILE A 122 -1.82 -4.11 -11.17
C ILE A 122 -1.66 -4.40 -12.67
N ARG A 123 -1.99 -3.44 -13.54
CA ARG A 123 -1.91 -3.60 -15.00
C ARG A 123 -0.48 -3.83 -15.50
N SER A 124 0.51 -3.19 -14.88
CA SER A 124 1.91 -3.28 -15.30
C SER A 124 2.63 -4.49 -14.69
N PHE A 125 2.31 -4.88 -13.46
CA PHE A 125 3.09 -5.89 -12.73
C PHE A 125 2.41 -7.25 -12.64
N VAL A 126 1.08 -7.36 -12.63
CA VAL A 126 0.42 -8.68 -12.55
C VAL A 126 0.79 -9.59 -13.72
N PRO A 127 0.86 -9.12 -14.98
CA PRO A 127 1.36 -9.96 -16.07
C PRO A 127 2.75 -10.55 -15.80
N LEU A 128 3.66 -9.77 -15.22
CA LEU A 128 5.02 -10.21 -14.86
C LEU A 128 5.01 -11.23 -13.70
N LEU A 129 4.13 -11.03 -12.72
CA LEU A 129 3.95 -11.99 -11.62
C LEU A 129 3.41 -13.33 -12.11
N LEU A 130 2.56 -13.32 -13.13
CA LEU A 130 1.98 -14.53 -13.73
C LEU A 130 3.02 -15.36 -14.51
N GLU A 131 4.12 -14.74 -14.98
CA GLU A 131 5.22 -15.43 -15.65
C GLU A 131 6.12 -16.21 -14.69
N ASN A 132 6.06 -15.91 -13.37
CA ASN A 132 6.86 -16.63 -12.39
C ASN A 132 6.28 -18.02 -12.11
N PRO A 133 7.07 -19.09 -12.22
CA PRO A 133 6.59 -20.46 -11.95
C PRO A 133 6.13 -20.65 -10.50
N ASP A 134 6.70 -19.89 -9.56
CA ASP A 134 6.34 -19.92 -8.14
C ASP A 134 5.21 -18.94 -7.79
N GLY A 135 4.66 -18.25 -8.79
CA GLY A 135 3.70 -17.17 -8.58
C GLY A 135 4.32 -15.92 -8.02
N GLY A 136 3.54 -15.13 -7.30
CA GLY A 136 3.95 -13.88 -6.68
C GLY A 136 2.89 -13.38 -5.71
N HIS A 137 2.99 -12.10 -5.30
CA HIS A 137 1.99 -11.52 -4.42
C HIS A 137 1.77 -10.04 -4.71
N VAL A 138 0.52 -9.58 -4.61
CA VAL A 138 0.14 -8.17 -4.68
C VAL A 138 -0.35 -7.72 -3.30
N VAL A 139 0.26 -6.68 -2.76
CA VAL A 139 -0.19 -6.00 -1.54
C VAL A 139 -0.77 -4.65 -1.91
N ASN A 140 -2.02 -4.42 -1.59
CA ASN A 140 -2.69 -3.13 -1.73
C ASN A 140 -2.88 -2.49 -0.35
N VAL A 141 -2.17 -1.38 -0.09
CA VAL A 141 -2.29 -0.67 1.20
C VAL A 141 -3.51 0.26 1.15
N ALA A 142 -4.62 -0.24 1.65
CA ALA A 142 -5.86 0.49 1.81
C ALA A 142 -5.85 1.35 3.10
N SER A 143 -6.81 1.18 3.98
CA SER A 143 -6.98 1.83 5.28
C SER A 143 -8.20 1.23 5.98
N MET A 144 -8.35 1.43 7.28
CA MET A 144 -9.66 1.28 7.97
C MET A 144 -10.76 2.10 7.28
N ALA A 145 -10.40 3.19 6.61
CA ALA A 145 -11.31 3.99 5.78
C ALA A 145 -11.88 3.24 4.56
N ALA A 146 -11.39 2.04 4.25
CA ALA A 146 -11.96 1.15 3.24
C ALA A 146 -13.20 0.40 3.72
N VAL A 147 -13.39 0.30 5.02
CA VAL A 147 -14.50 -0.44 5.64
C VAL A 147 -15.31 0.40 6.64
N VAL A 148 -14.74 1.50 7.15
CA VAL A 148 -15.42 2.46 8.03
C VAL A 148 -15.14 3.87 7.50
N PRO A 149 -16.06 4.51 6.77
CA PRO A 149 -15.85 5.85 6.24
C PRO A 149 -15.90 6.89 7.37
N TRP A 150 -14.99 7.86 7.32
CA TRP A 150 -14.93 8.95 8.30
C TRP A 150 -15.31 10.29 7.66
N PRO A 151 -16.08 11.13 8.36
CA PRO A 151 -16.36 12.48 7.91
C PRO A 151 -15.08 13.28 7.64
N GLY A 152 -15.16 14.22 6.70
CA GLY A 152 -14.07 15.16 6.43
C GLY A 152 -12.97 14.69 5.49
N ILE A 153 -13.02 13.45 4.97
CA ILE A 153 -12.00 12.90 4.03
C ILE A 153 -12.66 12.10 2.89
N ALA A 154 -13.72 12.64 2.29
CA ALA A 154 -14.54 11.91 1.32
C ALA A 154 -13.74 11.29 0.15
N PRO A 155 -12.82 12.00 -0.56
CA PRO A 155 -12.04 11.41 -1.64
C PRO A 155 -11.19 10.23 -1.17
N TYR A 156 -10.61 10.34 0.03
CA TYR A 156 -9.81 9.28 0.62
C TYR A 156 -10.67 8.03 0.92
N ASN A 157 -11.83 8.20 1.56
CA ASN A 157 -12.77 7.10 1.82
C ASN A 157 -13.15 6.38 0.52
N VAL A 158 -13.53 7.13 -0.52
CA VAL A 158 -13.89 6.57 -1.83
C VAL A 158 -12.72 5.79 -2.43
N SER A 159 -11.51 6.37 -2.42
CA SER A 159 -10.32 5.69 -2.96
C SER A 159 -10.02 4.38 -2.23
N LYS A 160 -10.16 4.36 -0.89
CA LYS A 160 -9.82 3.17 -0.10
C LYS A 160 -10.91 2.10 -0.14
N HIS A 161 -12.18 2.45 -0.25
CA HIS A 161 -13.26 1.50 -0.58
C HIS A 161 -13.06 0.89 -1.98
N GLY A 162 -12.68 1.71 -2.98
CA GLY A 162 -12.33 1.23 -4.32
C GLY A 162 -11.15 0.26 -4.30
N MET A 163 -10.13 0.54 -3.48
CA MET A 163 -8.96 -0.35 -3.32
C MET A 163 -9.36 -1.73 -2.73
N LEU A 164 -10.29 -1.76 -1.77
CA LEU A 164 -10.80 -3.02 -1.21
C LEU A 164 -11.50 -3.83 -2.30
N ALA A 165 -12.47 -3.25 -2.98
CA ALA A 165 -13.19 -3.91 -4.06
C ALA A 165 -12.27 -4.40 -5.19
N LEU A 166 -11.28 -3.58 -5.59
CA LEU A 166 -10.26 -3.93 -6.58
C LEU A 166 -9.46 -5.16 -6.15
N SER A 167 -9.07 -5.24 -4.87
CA SER A 167 -8.26 -6.34 -4.34
C SER A 167 -9.05 -7.66 -4.29
N GLU A 168 -10.31 -7.60 -3.88
CA GLU A 168 -11.22 -8.75 -3.85
C GLU A 168 -11.48 -9.28 -5.26
N THR A 169 -11.74 -8.38 -6.21
CA THR A 169 -11.95 -8.73 -7.63
C THR A 169 -10.69 -9.34 -8.23
N LEU A 170 -9.53 -8.72 -8.02
CA LEU A 170 -8.25 -9.22 -8.52
C LEU A 170 -7.98 -10.66 -8.04
N LEU A 171 -8.19 -10.95 -6.76
CA LEU A 171 -8.01 -12.30 -6.24
C LEU A 171 -8.98 -13.30 -6.88
N GLY A 172 -10.24 -12.89 -7.08
CA GLY A 172 -11.24 -13.70 -7.78
C GLY A 172 -10.83 -14.03 -9.23
N ASP A 173 -10.36 -13.03 -9.96
CA ASP A 173 -9.90 -13.17 -11.34
C ASP A 173 -8.68 -14.09 -11.44
N LEU A 174 -7.68 -13.88 -10.56
CA LEU A 174 -6.47 -14.72 -10.49
C LEU A 174 -6.81 -16.19 -10.20
N ARG A 175 -7.69 -16.45 -9.24
CA ARG A 175 -8.16 -17.81 -8.93
C ARG A 175 -8.91 -18.43 -10.10
N SER A 176 -9.77 -17.67 -10.76
CA SER A 176 -10.51 -18.12 -11.95
C SER A 176 -9.59 -18.47 -13.11
N ALA A 177 -8.46 -17.79 -13.21
CA ALA A 177 -7.39 -18.07 -14.19
C ALA A 177 -6.45 -19.23 -13.76
N GLY A 178 -6.67 -19.85 -12.61
CA GLY A 178 -5.79 -20.91 -12.08
C GLY A 178 -4.43 -20.44 -11.59
N SER A 179 -4.28 -19.14 -11.32
CA SER A 179 -3.02 -18.55 -10.89
C SER A 179 -2.75 -18.79 -9.40
N THR A 180 -1.46 -18.91 -9.07
CA THR A 180 -0.96 -18.98 -7.69
C THR A 180 -0.55 -17.63 -7.11
N VAL A 181 -0.74 -16.54 -7.86
CA VAL A 181 -0.48 -15.17 -7.37
C VAL A 181 -1.46 -14.82 -6.26
N GLY A 182 -0.93 -14.47 -5.08
CA GLY A 182 -1.72 -14.06 -3.93
C GLY A 182 -2.04 -12.58 -3.93
N VAL A 183 -3.04 -12.17 -3.14
CA VAL A 183 -3.41 -10.76 -2.94
C VAL A 183 -3.68 -10.51 -1.47
N SER A 184 -3.12 -9.41 -0.94
CA SER A 184 -3.44 -8.90 0.38
C SER A 184 -3.93 -7.45 0.29
N VAL A 185 -5.05 -7.15 0.92
CA VAL A 185 -5.52 -5.78 1.16
C VAL A 185 -5.33 -5.43 2.63
N VAL A 186 -4.52 -4.41 2.86
CA VAL A 186 -4.10 -4.00 4.20
C VAL A 186 -4.94 -2.81 4.64
N MET A 187 -5.51 -2.90 5.82
CA MET A 187 -6.39 -1.87 6.39
C MET A 187 -5.77 -1.29 7.67
N PRO A 188 -4.74 -0.43 7.54
CA PRO A 188 -4.17 0.24 8.69
C PRO A 188 -5.17 1.23 9.29
N GLY A 189 -5.15 1.32 10.62
CA GLY A 189 -5.74 2.44 11.34
C GLY A 189 -4.80 3.65 11.34
N ARG A 190 -4.61 4.30 12.50
CA ARG A 190 -3.66 5.41 12.62
C ARG A 190 -2.22 4.89 12.68
N VAL A 191 -1.36 5.39 11.80
CA VAL A 191 0.06 5.02 11.70
C VAL A 191 0.90 6.30 11.58
N ALA A 192 2.03 6.36 12.26
CA ALA A 192 2.95 7.50 12.23
C ALA A 192 3.72 7.60 10.90
N THR A 193 3.05 8.00 9.81
CA THR A 193 3.60 8.00 8.45
C THR A 193 3.88 9.37 7.88
N GLY A 194 3.28 10.43 8.45
CA GLY A 194 3.27 11.76 7.84
C GLY A 194 2.39 11.86 6.58
N ILE A 195 1.42 10.96 6.39
CA ILE A 195 0.40 11.12 5.33
C ILE A 195 -0.31 12.47 5.50
N GLY A 196 -0.46 13.21 4.39
CA GLY A 196 -1.00 14.59 4.43
C GLY A 196 0.07 15.68 4.61
N LEU A 197 1.31 15.36 4.93
CA LEU A 197 2.41 16.31 4.86
C LEU A 197 2.88 16.50 3.41
N PRO A 198 3.46 17.68 3.07
CA PRO A 198 4.05 17.91 1.76
C PRO A 198 5.05 16.82 1.37
N SER A 199 5.19 16.57 0.06
CA SER A 199 6.22 15.68 -0.46
C SER A 199 7.60 16.16 0.00
N GLY A 200 8.46 15.22 0.42
CA GLY A 200 9.79 15.55 0.94
C GLY A 200 9.85 15.95 2.42
N ALA A 201 8.73 16.22 3.09
CA ALA A 201 8.75 16.49 4.51
C ALA A 201 9.26 15.26 5.30
N PRO A 202 10.05 15.46 6.37
CA PRO A 202 10.48 14.36 7.22
C PRO A 202 9.28 13.69 7.87
N ALA A 203 9.37 12.38 8.12
CA ALA A 203 8.38 11.69 8.93
C ALA A 203 8.30 12.34 10.32
N PRO A 204 7.11 12.47 10.91
CA PRO A 204 6.98 12.99 12.26
C PRO A 204 7.73 12.09 13.25
N ALA A 205 8.31 12.70 14.26
CA ALA A 205 8.84 11.94 15.39
C ALA A 205 7.68 11.18 16.04
N PHE A 206 7.91 9.91 16.36
CA PHE A 206 6.91 9.06 16.97
C PHE A 206 7.19 8.93 18.48
N ASP A 207 6.20 9.21 19.28
CA ASP A 207 6.23 8.98 20.73
C ASP A 207 5.11 8.00 21.12
N ASP A 208 5.48 6.80 21.52
CA ASP A 208 4.56 5.72 21.93
C ASP A 208 3.67 6.13 23.09
N GLN A 209 4.16 7.01 23.96
CA GLN A 209 3.47 7.40 25.19
C GLN A 209 2.54 8.59 24.98
N ALA A 210 2.87 9.46 24.02
CA ALA A 210 2.10 10.67 23.76
C ALA A 210 0.82 10.42 22.94
N GLU A 211 0.80 9.37 22.08
CA GLU A 211 -0.31 9.11 21.19
C GLU A 211 -0.74 7.63 21.19
N PRO A 212 -1.46 7.18 22.24
CA PRO A 212 -1.93 5.80 22.31
C PRO A 212 -2.85 5.45 21.11
N GLY A 213 -2.70 4.25 20.57
CA GLY A 213 -3.46 3.75 19.43
C GLY A 213 -2.93 4.19 18.06
N ILE A 214 -1.74 4.82 17.99
CA ILE A 214 -0.99 5.02 16.75
C ILE A 214 0.06 3.91 16.63
N LEU A 215 0.10 3.24 15.48
CA LEU A 215 1.10 2.21 15.21
C LEU A 215 2.38 2.81 14.62
N ARG A 216 3.49 2.14 14.86
CA ARG A 216 4.74 2.38 14.13
C ARG A 216 4.65 1.79 12.72
N PRO A 217 5.24 2.45 11.70
CA PRO A 217 5.32 1.91 10.35
C PRO A 217 5.94 0.51 10.28
N GLU A 218 6.94 0.23 11.13
CA GLU A 218 7.63 -1.06 11.22
C GLU A 218 6.69 -2.18 11.66
N THR A 219 5.80 -1.92 12.62
CA THR A 219 4.79 -2.89 13.07
C THR A 219 3.84 -3.25 11.93
N VAL A 220 3.42 -2.25 11.14
CA VAL A 220 2.54 -2.48 9.99
C VAL A 220 3.27 -3.26 8.90
N ALA A 221 4.54 -2.93 8.62
CA ALA A 221 5.35 -3.67 7.65
C ALA A 221 5.51 -5.15 8.05
N ASP A 222 5.74 -5.43 9.33
CA ASP A 222 5.83 -6.78 9.88
C ASP A 222 4.54 -7.58 9.65
N GLN A 223 3.38 -6.96 9.93
CA GLN A 223 2.07 -7.58 9.72
C GLN A 223 1.78 -7.84 8.23
N ILE A 224 2.18 -6.92 7.35
CA ILE A 224 2.06 -7.09 5.90
C ILE A 224 2.88 -8.29 5.43
N MET A 225 4.15 -8.37 5.82
CA MET A 225 5.01 -9.46 5.36
C MET A 225 4.56 -10.83 5.88
N ARG A 226 4.02 -10.89 7.11
CA ARG A 226 3.36 -12.12 7.61
C ARG A 226 2.12 -12.48 6.80
N ALA A 227 1.30 -11.50 6.41
CA ALA A 227 0.13 -11.77 5.59
C ALA A 227 0.51 -12.30 4.21
N VAL A 228 1.61 -11.84 3.62
CA VAL A 228 2.18 -12.38 2.38
C VAL A 228 2.63 -13.84 2.56
N GLU A 229 3.29 -14.18 3.69
CA GLU A 229 3.68 -15.55 4.03
C GLU A 229 2.47 -16.49 4.16
N GLU A 230 1.42 -16.01 4.79
CA GLU A 230 0.20 -16.75 5.09
C GLU A 230 -0.83 -16.75 3.94
N ASP A 231 -0.54 -16.05 2.83
CA ASP A 231 -1.46 -15.82 1.70
C ASP A 231 -2.83 -15.28 2.15
N ARG A 232 -2.81 -14.31 3.05
CA ARG A 232 -4.01 -13.77 3.70
C ARG A 232 -4.54 -12.55 2.96
N LEU A 233 -5.80 -12.59 2.51
CA LEU A 233 -6.44 -11.48 1.80
C LEU A 233 -6.62 -10.25 2.69
N TYR A 234 -7.30 -10.37 3.81
CA TYR A 234 -7.64 -9.22 4.67
C TYR A 234 -6.65 -9.07 5.82
N VAL A 235 -6.06 -7.87 5.94
CA VAL A 235 -5.06 -7.56 6.96
C VAL A 235 -5.50 -6.33 7.77
N PHE A 236 -6.14 -6.56 8.91
CA PHE A 236 -6.44 -5.52 9.88
C PHE A 236 -5.26 -5.36 10.83
N THR A 237 -4.62 -4.20 10.82
CA THR A 237 -3.42 -3.96 11.64
C THR A 237 -3.75 -3.63 13.11
N GLN A 238 -5.01 -3.28 13.38
CA GLN A 238 -5.54 -2.97 14.72
C GLN A 238 -6.84 -3.77 14.94
N PRO A 239 -6.75 -5.02 15.43
CA PRO A 239 -7.92 -5.88 15.65
C PRO A 239 -8.97 -5.32 16.62
N ASP A 240 -8.57 -4.47 17.55
CA ASP A 240 -9.45 -3.75 18.49
C ASP A 240 -10.46 -2.81 17.79
N ARG A 241 -10.25 -2.51 16.50
CA ARG A 241 -11.16 -1.70 15.70
C ARG A 241 -12.18 -2.48 14.91
N LEU A 242 -12.19 -3.81 14.97
CA LEU A 242 -13.13 -4.65 14.23
C LEU A 242 -14.58 -4.43 14.67
N GLU A 243 -14.84 -4.08 15.91
CA GLU A 243 -16.18 -3.71 16.39
C GLU A 243 -16.81 -2.57 15.57
N GLN A 244 -16.02 -1.61 15.10
CA GLN A 244 -16.50 -0.52 14.27
C GLN A 244 -16.94 -1.02 12.88
N VAL A 245 -16.24 -2.04 12.36
CA VAL A 245 -16.57 -2.69 11.09
C VAL A 245 -17.88 -3.46 11.23
N GLU A 246 -18.01 -4.27 12.27
CA GLU A 246 -19.22 -5.03 12.58
C GLU A 246 -20.43 -4.10 12.74
N ALA A 247 -20.31 -3.05 13.56
CA ALA A 247 -21.38 -2.07 13.77
C ALA A 247 -21.83 -1.42 12.47
N ARG A 248 -20.89 -1.08 11.56
CA ARG A 248 -21.24 -0.53 10.25
C ARG A 248 -22.02 -1.53 9.39
N PHE A 249 -21.56 -2.78 9.32
CA PHE A 249 -22.24 -3.81 8.52
C PHE A 249 -23.60 -4.15 9.10
N ASP A 250 -23.76 -4.20 10.41
CA ASP A 250 -25.05 -4.38 11.06
C ASP A 250 -26.02 -3.24 10.73
N ALA A 251 -25.54 -2.00 10.70
CA ALA A 251 -26.35 -0.86 10.26
C ALA A 251 -26.77 -0.98 8.78
N ILE A 252 -25.86 -1.41 7.89
CA ILE A 252 -26.15 -1.59 6.46
C ILE A 252 -27.22 -2.66 6.22
N VAL A 253 -27.19 -3.77 6.97
CA VAL A 253 -28.15 -4.87 6.81
C VAL A 253 -29.40 -4.72 7.70
N GLY A 254 -29.54 -3.61 8.41
CA GLY A 254 -30.69 -3.31 9.26
C GLY A 254 -30.75 -4.08 10.58
N ARG A 255 -29.62 -4.64 11.04
CA ARG A 255 -29.49 -5.32 12.34
C ARG A 255 -29.09 -4.40 13.48
N GLY A 256 -28.52 -3.23 13.18
CA GLY A 256 -28.22 -2.20 14.14
C GLY A 256 -29.52 -1.54 14.60
N GLY A 257 -29.90 -1.73 15.86
CA GLY A 257 -30.94 -0.90 16.47
C GLY A 257 -30.56 0.58 16.28
N ALA A 258 -31.54 1.44 16.00
CA ALA A 258 -31.36 2.87 15.75
C ALA A 258 -30.48 3.49 16.84
N SER A 259 -29.17 3.51 16.66
CA SER A 259 -28.26 4.33 17.44
C SER A 259 -28.28 5.70 16.79
N SER A 260 -28.97 6.61 17.45
CA SER A 260 -29.02 8.04 17.18
C SER A 260 -27.64 8.58 16.78
N THR A 261 -27.64 9.16 15.59
CA THR A 261 -26.61 10.04 15.03
C THR A 261 -26.01 11.01 16.03
#